data_980196d6b4e079a6ea9846afd848b680
#
_entry.id   980196d6b4e079a6ea9846afd848b680
#
_cell.length_a   1.000
_cell.length_b   1.000
_cell.length_c   1.000
_cell.angle_alpha   90.00
_cell.angle_beta   90.00
_cell.angle_gamma   90.00
#
_symmetry.space_group_name_H-M   'P 1'
#
loop_
_entity.id
_entity.type
_entity.pdbx_description
1 polymer ?
#
loop_
_entity_poly.entity_id
_entity_poly.type
_entity_poly.pdbx_seq_one_letter_code
_entity_poly.pdbx_strand_id
1 'polypeptide(L)' 'MELECINRVELRGIVGTSRVTEVGDRNIINFSLATNYAYRDREGYPVIETTWHACSAWAGR' A
#
# COMPACT_ATOMS: atom_id res chain seq x y z
N MET A 1 -25.83 -2.47 -23.52
CA MET A 1 -24.62 -3.17 -23.08
C MET A 1 -24.31 -2.83 -21.64
N GLU A 2 -24.00 -3.82 -20.91
CA GLU A 2 -23.80 -3.68 -19.49
C GLU A 2 -22.36 -4.03 -19.16
N LEU A 3 -21.71 -3.17 -18.43
CA LEU A 3 -20.32 -3.38 -18.03
C LEU A 3 -20.25 -3.43 -16.52
N GLU A 4 -19.72 -4.51 -16.02
CA GLU A 4 -19.44 -4.64 -14.61
C GLU A 4 -17.95 -4.60 -14.42
N CYS A 5 -17.49 -3.57 -13.76
CA CYS A 5 -16.06 -3.38 -13.53
C CYS A 5 -15.81 -3.28 -12.05
N ILE A 6 -14.74 -3.93 -11.62
CA ILE A 6 -14.31 -3.85 -10.25
C ILE A 6 -12.86 -3.41 -10.25
N ASN A 7 -12.60 -2.36 -9.51
CA ASN A 7 -11.24 -1.87 -9.36
C ASN A 7 -11.02 -1.64 -7.88
N ARG A 8 -10.45 -2.64 -7.22
CA ARG A 8 -10.36 -2.62 -5.77
C ARG A 8 -9.03 -3.21 -5.33
N VAL A 9 -8.36 -2.50 -4.43
CA VAL A 9 -7.13 -2.96 -3.80
C VAL A 9 -7.30 -2.81 -2.31
N GLU A 10 -6.94 -3.84 -1.59
CA GLU A 10 -7.01 -3.81 -0.14
C GLU A 10 -5.67 -4.24 0.42
N LEU A 11 -5.04 -3.36 1.20
CA LEU A 11 -3.75 -3.63 1.80
C LEU A 11 -3.84 -3.32 3.29
N ARG A 12 -3.26 -4.19 4.09
CA ARG A 12 -3.14 -3.96 5.52
C ARG A 12 -1.69 -4.16 5.90
N GLY A 13 -1.10 -3.15 6.52
CA GLY A 13 0.30 -3.24 6.86
C GLY A 13 0.72 -2.09 7.75
N ILE A 14 2.00 -1.79 7.71
CA ILE A 14 2.61 -0.77 8.56
C ILE A 14 3.11 0.34 7.66
N VAL A 15 2.74 1.58 8.02
CA VAL A 15 3.18 2.75 7.28
C VAL A 15 4.62 3.05 7.68
N GLY A 16 5.49 3.14 6.68
CA GLY A 16 6.89 3.45 6.91
C GLY A 16 7.14 4.94 6.92
N THR A 17 7.20 5.53 5.74
CA THR A 17 7.44 6.96 5.60
C THR A 17 6.22 7.60 4.98
N SER A 18 6.01 8.88 5.30
CA SER A 18 4.92 9.63 4.70
C SER A 18 5.39 11.04 4.42
N ARG A 19 4.83 11.62 3.37
CA ARG A 19 5.16 12.98 2.97
C ARG A 19 3.91 13.61 2.39
N VAL A 20 3.65 14.85 2.79
CA VAL A 20 2.53 15.61 2.28
C VAL A 20 3.07 16.65 1.31
N THR A 21 2.47 16.72 0.14
CA THR A 21 2.80 17.69 -0.88
C THR A 21 1.55 18.47 -1.25
N GLU A 22 1.68 19.78 -1.32
CA GLU A 22 0.57 20.64 -1.69
C GLU A 22 0.57 20.87 -3.19
N VAL A 23 -0.59 20.66 -3.79
CA VAL A 23 -0.79 20.90 -5.22
C VAL A 23 -2.04 21.73 -5.36
N GLY A 24 -1.87 23.04 -5.56
CA GLY A 24 -3.01 23.95 -5.60
C GLY A 24 -3.69 24.02 -4.24
N ASP A 25 -4.98 23.73 -4.20
CA ASP A 25 -5.73 23.71 -2.96
C ASP A 25 -5.95 22.29 -2.44
N ARG A 26 -5.15 21.37 -2.93
CA ARG A 26 -5.24 19.97 -2.52
C ARG A 26 -3.91 19.50 -1.96
N ASN A 27 -3.98 18.46 -1.20
CA ASN A 27 -2.79 17.81 -0.68
C ASN A 27 -2.71 16.39 -1.20
N ILE A 28 -1.50 15.97 -1.52
CA ILE A 28 -1.21 14.59 -1.85
C ILE A 28 -0.37 14.03 -0.72
N ILE A 29 -0.79 12.91 -0.20
CA ILE A 29 -0.03 12.21 0.82
C ILE A 29 0.59 11.00 0.14
N ASN A 30 1.92 11.00 0.10
CA ASN A 30 2.67 9.87 -0.41
C ASN A 30 3.23 9.11 0.77
N PHE A 31 3.01 7.81 0.78
CA PHE A 31 3.48 7.01 1.90
C PHE A 31 3.87 5.63 1.41
N SER A 32 4.67 4.97 2.20
CA SER A 32 5.03 3.58 1.95
C SER A 32 4.31 2.70 2.96
N LEU A 33 3.85 1.57 2.49
CA LEU A 33 3.16 0.60 3.32
C LEU A 33 3.85 -0.73 3.20
N ALA A 34 4.24 -1.30 4.31
CA ALA A 34 4.92 -2.60 4.32
C ALA A 34 3.92 -3.68 4.66
N THR A 35 3.86 -4.68 3.82
CA THR A 35 3.08 -5.87 4.10
C THR A 35 4.03 -7.05 4.22
N ASN A 36 3.77 -7.91 5.19
CA ASN A 36 4.62 -9.06 5.46
C ASN A 36 3.88 -10.32 5.11
N TYR A 37 4.63 -11.25 4.53
CA TYR A 37 4.11 -12.57 4.23
C TYR A 37 5.05 -13.59 4.86
N ALA A 38 4.50 -14.46 5.68
CA ALA A 38 5.29 -15.47 6.38
C ALA A 38 5.00 -16.83 5.80
N TYR A 39 6.06 -17.61 5.59
CA TYR A 39 5.91 -18.97 5.08
C TYR A 39 7.08 -19.78 5.59
N ARG A 40 7.05 -21.09 5.33
CA ARG A 40 8.14 -21.96 5.67
C ARG A 40 8.83 -22.42 4.41
N ASP A 41 10.16 -22.49 4.45
CA ASP A 41 10.92 -22.95 3.32
C ASP A 41 10.88 -24.50 3.28
N ARG A 42 11.65 -25.06 2.38
CA ARG A 42 11.64 -26.51 2.20
C ARG A 42 12.12 -27.25 3.43
N GLU A 43 12.98 -26.62 4.20
CA GLU A 43 13.54 -27.25 5.39
C GLU A 43 12.71 -26.95 6.64
N GLY A 44 11.60 -26.24 6.48
CA GLY A 44 10.72 -25.98 7.58
C GLY A 44 11.04 -24.73 8.38
N TYR A 45 12.03 -23.96 7.95
CA TYR A 45 12.39 -22.75 8.66
C TYR A 45 11.43 -21.63 8.30
N PRO A 46 11.06 -20.80 9.26
CA PRO A 46 10.16 -19.67 8.97
C PRO A 46 10.89 -18.60 8.15
N VAL A 47 10.19 -18.07 7.17
CA VAL A 47 10.69 -17.00 6.32
C VAL A 47 9.64 -15.90 6.29
N ILE A 48 10.10 -14.66 6.43
CA ILE A 48 9.22 -13.50 6.34
C ILE A 48 9.70 -12.64 5.19
N GLU A 49 8.80 -12.37 4.27
CA GLU A 49 9.08 -11.48 3.16
C GLU A 49 8.29 -10.19 3.34
N THR A 50 8.96 -9.07 3.11
CA THR A 50 8.34 -7.76 3.23
C THR A 50 8.25 -7.14 1.86
N THR A 51 7.07 -6.67 1.52
CA THR A 51 6.85 -5.93 0.29
C THR A 51 6.49 -4.50 0.65
N TRP A 52 7.19 -3.56 0.03
CA TRP A 52 6.92 -2.14 0.23
C TRP A 52 6.08 -1.63 -0.93
N HIS A 53 4.94 -1.06 -0.58
CA HIS A 53 4.01 -0.51 -1.56
C HIS A 53 4.08 1.01 -1.51
N ALA A 54 4.24 1.62 -2.66
CA ALA A 54 4.22 3.08 -2.76
C ALA A 54 2.77 3.49 -3.00
N CYS A 55 2.25 4.28 -2.09
CA CYS A 55 0.85 4.67 -2.10
C CYS A 55 0.72 6.17 -2.16
N SER A 56 -0.35 6.64 -2.77
CA SER A 56 -0.66 8.05 -2.83
C SER A 56 -2.14 8.23 -2.55
N ALA A 57 -2.45 9.24 -1.76
CA ALA A 57 -3.83 9.57 -1.45
C ALA A 57 -4.03 11.06 -1.61
N TRP A 58 -5.14 11.43 -2.21
CA TRP A 58 -5.52 12.82 -2.34
C TRP A 58 -6.37 13.20 -1.15
N ALA A 59 -5.98 14.28 -0.51
CA ALA A 59 -6.78 14.86 0.56
C ALA A 59 -7.29 16.19 0.07
N GLY A 60 -8.58 16.28 -0.14
CA GLY A 60 -9.19 17.51 -0.55
C GLY A 60 -9.50 18.36 0.66
N ARG A 61 -9.98 19.55 0.38
CA ARG A 61 -10.39 20.44 1.46
C ARG A 61 -11.64 19.95 2.13
#